data_c372746882108d785ad1a3051ec8422f
#
_entry.id   c372746882108d785ad1a3051ec8422f
#
_cell.length_a   1.000
_cell.length_b   1.000
_cell.length_c   1.000
_cell.angle_alpha   90.00
_cell.angle_beta   90.00
_cell.angle_gamma   90.00
#
_symmetry.space_group_name_H-M   'P 1'
#
loop_
_entity.id
_entity.type
_entity.pdbx_description
1 polymer ?
#
loop_
_entity_poly.entity_id
_entity_poly.type
_entity_poly.pdbx_seq_one_letter_code
_entity_poly.pdbx_strand_id
1 'polypeptide(L)'
;PLLARYCDGKKSQCPNQMTQWGSKDLGDQGMDYKSILRYFYGDEIVFEEAPVVSGVPVSFPGDTLQVGSRGKYVKTIQHQLNAISNSYPAIPKIKEDGVYGNSTAEAVSTFQGIFGLPKTGVVDFKTWYEISRVYVAVTKIASLNPNI
;
A
#
# COMPACT_ATOMS: atom_id res chain seq x y z
N PRO A 1 11.36 -12.27 5.12
CA PRO A 1 10.39 -11.88 4.09
C PRO A 1 10.32 -12.98 3.04
N LEU A 2 9.09 -13.49 2.79
CA LEU A 2 8.84 -14.44 1.72
C LEU A 2 9.00 -13.72 0.38
N LEU A 3 9.93 -14.17 -0.44
CA LEU A 3 10.19 -13.60 -1.76
C LEU A 3 9.34 -14.34 -2.78
N ALA A 4 8.38 -13.65 -3.39
CA ALA A 4 7.73 -14.14 -4.59
C ALA A 4 8.63 -13.81 -5.80
N ARG A 5 9.17 -14.81 -6.47
CA ARG A 5 9.84 -14.66 -7.77
C ARG A 5 8.92 -15.14 -8.88
N TYR A 6 8.94 -14.43 -10.01
CA TYR A 6 8.31 -14.95 -11.22
C TYR A 6 9.10 -16.18 -11.68
N CYS A 7 8.47 -17.34 -11.53
CA CYS A 7 9.01 -18.61 -11.97
C CYS A 7 7.84 -19.41 -12.55
N ASP A 8 7.96 -19.89 -13.79
CA ASP A 8 6.87 -20.58 -14.46
C ASP A 8 6.63 -22.01 -13.96
N GLY A 9 7.55 -22.55 -13.13
CA GLY A 9 7.48 -23.91 -12.61
C GLY A 9 7.58 -25.02 -13.66
N LYS A 10 7.61 -24.66 -14.95
CA LYS A 10 7.66 -25.62 -16.05
C LYS A 10 9.05 -25.77 -16.66
N LYS A 11 9.83 -24.69 -16.69
CA LYS A 11 11.16 -24.65 -17.30
C LYS A 11 12.30 -24.53 -16.31
N SER A 12 12.01 -24.11 -15.07
CA SER A 12 13.00 -24.01 -13.99
C SER A 12 12.41 -24.47 -12.67
N GLN A 13 13.18 -25.27 -11.90
CA GLN A 13 12.82 -25.55 -10.53
C GLN A 13 12.93 -24.29 -9.68
N CYS A 14 11.92 -24.02 -8.88
CA CYS A 14 11.84 -22.85 -8.02
C CYS A 14 11.87 -23.31 -6.56
N PRO A 15 13.02 -23.75 -6.05
CA PRO A 15 13.10 -24.27 -4.68
C PRO A 15 12.77 -23.15 -3.68
N ASN A 16 11.88 -23.45 -2.74
CA ASN A 16 11.46 -22.57 -1.64
C ASN A 16 10.83 -21.24 -2.11
N GLN A 17 10.15 -21.24 -3.27
CA GLN A 17 9.47 -20.06 -3.81
C GLN A 17 8.11 -20.43 -4.37
N MET A 18 7.09 -19.64 -4.03
CA MET A 18 5.77 -19.79 -4.62
C MET A 18 5.78 -19.29 -6.07
N THR A 19 5.32 -20.14 -7.00
CA THR A 19 5.16 -19.75 -8.40
C THR A 19 3.76 -19.21 -8.63
N GLN A 20 3.62 -18.19 -9.47
CA GLN A 20 2.34 -17.57 -9.78
C GLN A 20 1.35 -18.59 -10.39
N TRP A 21 1.80 -19.40 -11.35
CA TRP A 21 0.96 -20.41 -11.99
C TRP A 21 0.71 -21.62 -11.11
N GLY A 22 1.70 -22.05 -10.32
CA GLY A 22 1.53 -23.17 -9.40
C GLY A 22 0.54 -22.85 -8.29
N SER A 23 0.58 -21.63 -7.72
CA SER A 23 -0.39 -21.23 -6.70
C SER A 23 -1.80 -21.09 -7.26
N LYS A 24 -1.94 -20.60 -8.52
CA LYS A 24 -3.22 -20.57 -9.21
C LYS A 24 -3.77 -21.98 -9.45
N ASP A 25 -2.95 -22.89 -9.95
CA ASP A 25 -3.35 -24.26 -10.24
C ASP A 25 -3.86 -25.00 -9.00
N LEU A 26 -3.17 -24.85 -7.88
CA LEU A 26 -3.60 -25.39 -6.59
C LEU A 26 -4.89 -24.75 -6.07
N GLY A 27 -5.06 -23.43 -6.27
CA GLY A 27 -6.29 -22.72 -5.93
C GLY A 27 -7.48 -23.17 -6.79
N ASP A 28 -7.27 -23.39 -8.08
CA ASP A 28 -8.29 -23.91 -9.00
C ASP A 28 -8.70 -25.35 -8.63
N GLN A 29 -7.83 -26.13 -7.99
CA GLN A 29 -8.12 -27.44 -7.41
C GLN A 29 -8.85 -27.37 -6.06
N GLY A 30 -9.16 -26.17 -5.57
CA GLY A 30 -9.89 -25.95 -4.32
C GLY A 30 -9.03 -25.92 -3.06
N MET A 31 -7.71 -25.83 -3.20
CA MET A 31 -6.82 -25.70 -2.05
C MET A 31 -6.89 -24.28 -1.45
N ASP A 32 -7.04 -24.18 -0.13
CA ASP A 32 -7.04 -22.88 0.56
C ASP A 32 -5.64 -22.26 0.61
N TYR A 33 -5.58 -20.93 0.83
CA TYR A 33 -4.33 -20.18 0.76
C TYR A 33 -3.28 -20.61 1.78
N LYS A 34 -3.69 -21.07 2.97
CA LYS A 34 -2.75 -21.55 4.01
C LYS A 34 -2.08 -22.87 3.57
N SER A 35 -2.86 -23.76 2.98
CA SER A 35 -2.39 -25.01 2.40
C SER A 35 -1.47 -24.78 1.20
N ILE A 36 -1.80 -23.82 0.32
CA ILE A 36 -0.93 -23.42 -0.79
C ILE A 36 0.41 -22.89 -0.28
N LEU A 37 0.39 -22.02 0.74
CA LEU A 37 1.63 -21.50 1.32
C LEU A 37 2.49 -22.58 1.95
N ARG A 38 1.87 -23.53 2.67
CA ARG A 38 2.60 -24.70 3.22
C ARG A 38 3.20 -25.58 2.13
N TYR A 39 2.48 -25.78 1.03
CA TYR A 39 2.98 -26.56 -0.11
C TYR A 39 4.31 -26.01 -0.66
N PHE A 40 4.43 -24.69 -0.76
CA PHE A 40 5.63 -24.05 -1.31
C PHE A 40 6.73 -23.77 -0.28
N TYR A 41 6.38 -23.53 0.97
CA TYR A 41 7.32 -23.07 2.01
C TYR A 41 7.49 -24.06 3.17
N GLY A 42 6.77 -25.19 3.13
CA GLY A 42 6.82 -26.23 4.19
C GLY A 42 5.86 -25.99 5.34
N ASP A 43 5.66 -27.02 6.15
CA ASP A 43 4.71 -27.00 7.27
C ASP A 43 5.18 -26.15 8.46
N GLU A 44 6.46 -25.83 8.52
CA GLU A 44 7.09 -24.98 9.56
C GLU A 44 6.66 -23.50 9.46
N ILE A 45 5.93 -23.11 8.40
CA ILE A 45 5.47 -21.74 8.23
C ILE A 45 4.44 -21.37 9.29
N VAL A 46 4.69 -20.31 10.03
CA VAL A 46 3.78 -19.75 11.02
C VAL A 46 2.93 -18.67 10.39
N PHE A 47 1.61 -18.77 10.57
CA PHE A 47 0.67 -17.74 10.15
C PHE A 47 0.32 -16.87 11.35
N GLU A 48 0.69 -15.61 11.32
CA GLU A 48 0.22 -14.61 12.26
C GLU A 48 -0.95 -13.84 11.65
N GLU A 49 -2.10 -13.90 12.29
CA GLU A 49 -3.26 -13.09 11.92
C GLU A 49 -3.17 -11.76 12.67
N ALA A 50 -2.88 -10.68 11.95
CA ALA A 50 -2.96 -9.36 12.55
C ALA A 50 -4.42 -9.03 12.87
N PRO A 51 -4.75 -8.69 14.13
CA PRO A 51 -6.14 -8.44 14.54
C PRO A 51 -6.76 -7.22 13.84
N VAL A 52 -5.94 -6.30 13.41
CA VAL A 52 -6.33 -5.15 12.57
C VAL A 52 -5.17 -4.80 11.65
N VAL A 53 -5.38 -4.89 10.36
CA VAL A 53 -4.49 -4.31 9.36
C VAL A 53 -5.04 -2.94 8.98
N SER A 54 -4.84 -1.93 9.84
CA SER A 54 -5.20 -0.56 9.53
C SER A 54 -4.08 0.11 8.74
N GLY A 55 -4.45 0.91 7.74
CA GLY A 55 -3.49 1.75 7.01
C GLY A 55 -2.72 1.05 5.89
N VAL A 56 -3.08 -0.17 5.49
CA VAL A 56 -2.49 -0.78 4.29
C VAL A 56 -2.76 0.12 3.09
N PRO A 57 -1.71 0.49 2.34
CA PRO A 57 -1.90 1.28 1.13
C PRO A 57 -2.85 0.60 0.16
N VAL A 58 -3.89 1.31 -0.22
CA VAL A 58 -4.87 0.85 -1.21
C VAL A 58 -4.33 1.16 -2.61
N SER A 59 -4.65 0.31 -3.60
CA SER A 59 -4.30 0.58 -4.99
C SER A 59 -4.94 1.88 -5.49
N PHE A 60 -4.28 2.51 -6.47
CA PHE A 60 -4.82 3.70 -7.13
C PHE A 60 -6.22 3.42 -7.70
N PRO A 61 -7.20 4.32 -7.49
CA PRO A 61 -8.60 4.07 -7.84
C PRO A 61 -8.90 4.05 -9.35
N GLY A 62 -7.93 4.44 -10.19
CA GLY A 62 -8.10 4.58 -11.64
C GLY A 62 -8.30 6.02 -12.09
N ASP A 63 -8.95 6.85 -11.28
CA ASP A 63 -9.21 8.26 -11.57
C ASP A 63 -8.38 9.18 -10.69
N THR A 64 -7.95 10.31 -11.23
CA THR A 64 -7.26 11.36 -10.48
C THR A 64 -8.19 12.00 -9.44
N LEU A 65 -7.64 12.29 -8.24
CA LEU A 65 -8.37 13.03 -7.23
C LEU A 65 -7.98 14.51 -7.27
N GLN A 66 -8.98 15.38 -7.34
CA GLN A 66 -8.83 16.83 -7.44
C GLN A 66 -9.98 17.56 -6.73
N VAL A 67 -9.93 18.87 -6.68
CA VAL A 67 -11.02 19.68 -6.08
C VAL A 67 -12.36 19.26 -6.67
N GLY A 68 -13.30 18.92 -5.79
CA GLY A 68 -14.62 18.37 -6.12
C GLY A 68 -14.74 16.86 -6.02
N SER A 69 -13.63 16.09 -6.01
CA SER A 69 -13.65 14.64 -5.77
C SER A 69 -14.17 14.34 -4.37
N ARG A 70 -14.88 13.21 -4.22
CA ARG A 70 -15.48 12.78 -2.93
C ARG A 70 -15.36 11.26 -2.74
N GLY A 71 -15.37 10.84 -1.48
CA GLY A 71 -15.50 9.42 -1.11
C GLY A 71 -14.29 8.85 -0.38
N LYS A 72 -14.27 7.52 -0.29
CA LYS A 72 -13.30 6.79 0.54
C LYS A 72 -11.84 7.04 0.14
N TYR A 73 -11.55 7.16 -1.13
CA TYR A 73 -10.18 7.37 -1.61
C TYR A 73 -9.64 8.76 -1.26
N VAL A 74 -10.52 9.79 -1.28
CA VAL A 74 -10.18 11.13 -0.78
C VAL A 74 -9.87 11.06 0.71
N LYS A 75 -10.71 10.39 1.49
CA LYS A 75 -10.49 10.20 2.93
C LYS A 75 -9.18 9.46 3.22
N THR A 76 -8.86 8.44 2.41
CA THR A 76 -7.58 7.73 2.52
C THR A 76 -6.38 8.68 2.34
N ILE A 77 -6.39 9.53 1.31
CA ILE A 77 -5.30 10.50 1.07
C ILE A 77 -5.23 11.54 2.19
N GLN A 78 -6.36 12.05 2.66
CA GLN A 78 -6.40 12.98 3.81
C GLN A 78 -5.79 12.36 5.06
N HIS A 79 -6.14 11.12 5.38
CA HIS A 79 -5.56 10.38 6.49
C HIS A 79 -4.05 10.19 6.35
N GLN A 80 -3.60 9.73 5.18
CA GLN A 80 -2.17 9.51 4.92
C GLN A 80 -1.38 10.81 5.00
N LEU A 81 -1.86 11.91 4.43
CA LEU A 81 -1.21 13.23 4.52
C LEU A 81 -1.13 13.73 5.96
N ASN A 82 -2.17 13.55 6.76
CA ASN A 82 -2.16 13.90 8.18
C ASN A 82 -1.14 13.08 8.97
N ALA A 83 -0.98 11.81 8.67
CA ALA A 83 0.05 10.98 9.29
C ALA A 83 1.46 11.45 8.88
N ILE A 84 1.67 11.72 7.58
CA ILE A 84 2.94 12.20 7.03
C ILE A 84 3.30 13.57 7.62
N SER A 85 2.33 14.45 7.84
CA SER A 85 2.55 15.79 8.39
C SER A 85 3.14 15.79 9.81
N ASN A 86 3.02 14.70 10.57
CA ASN A 86 3.70 14.55 11.86
C ASN A 86 5.23 14.55 11.72
N SER A 87 5.73 13.99 10.61
CA SER A 87 7.17 13.98 10.30
C SER A 87 7.58 15.13 9.37
N TYR A 88 6.64 15.71 8.65
CA TYR A 88 6.82 16.81 7.71
C TYR A 88 5.85 17.97 8.03
N PRO A 89 6.12 18.78 9.06
CA PRO A 89 5.17 19.80 9.56
C PRO A 89 4.82 20.91 8.55
N ALA A 90 5.56 21.05 7.48
CA ALA A 90 5.22 21.97 6.38
C ALA A 90 3.94 21.57 5.64
N ILE A 91 3.54 20.28 5.70
CA ILE A 91 2.27 19.82 5.15
C ILE A 91 1.16 20.17 6.17
N PRO A 92 0.18 21.00 5.78
CA PRO A 92 -0.88 21.41 6.71
C PRO A 92 -1.75 20.20 7.09
N LYS A 93 -2.20 20.18 8.35
CA LYS A 93 -3.24 19.25 8.80
C LYS A 93 -4.56 19.60 8.14
N ILE A 94 -5.27 18.58 7.68
CA ILE A 94 -6.54 18.72 6.95
C ILE A 94 -7.62 17.84 7.59
N LYS A 95 -8.88 18.20 7.37
CA LYS A 95 -10.02 17.41 7.83
C LYS A 95 -10.14 16.14 7.00
N GLU A 96 -10.36 15.00 7.65
CA GLU A 96 -10.55 13.68 7.02
C GLU A 96 -12.04 13.41 6.74
N ASP A 97 -12.65 14.27 5.94
CA ASP A 97 -14.09 14.23 5.65
C ASP A 97 -14.45 13.54 4.31
N GLY A 98 -13.44 13.15 3.55
CA GLY A 98 -13.63 12.55 2.24
C GLY A 98 -14.08 13.54 1.15
N VAL A 99 -13.93 14.85 1.39
CA VAL A 99 -14.20 15.90 0.41
C VAL A 99 -12.89 16.56 -0.01
N TYR A 100 -12.54 16.48 -1.29
CA TYR A 100 -11.35 17.10 -1.83
C TYR A 100 -11.60 18.59 -2.05
N GLY A 101 -11.34 19.38 -1.02
CA GLY A 101 -11.42 20.84 -1.06
C GLY A 101 -10.07 21.50 -1.32
N ASN A 102 -10.05 22.83 -1.30
CA ASN A 102 -8.83 23.62 -1.49
C ASN A 102 -7.76 23.31 -0.44
N SER A 103 -8.13 23.05 0.81
CA SER A 103 -7.19 22.65 1.86
C SER A 103 -6.50 21.31 1.56
N THR A 104 -7.23 20.35 0.97
CA THR A 104 -6.65 19.09 0.52
C THR A 104 -5.70 19.32 -0.66
N ALA A 105 -6.08 20.15 -1.63
CA ALA A 105 -5.22 20.50 -2.75
C ALA A 105 -3.93 21.20 -2.33
N GLU A 106 -4.00 22.09 -1.34
CA GLU A 106 -2.83 22.77 -0.76
C GLU A 106 -1.88 21.78 -0.06
N ALA A 107 -2.42 20.87 0.75
CA ALA A 107 -1.64 19.84 1.41
C ALA A 107 -0.94 18.93 0.40
N VAL A 108 -1.65 18.52 -0.67
CA VAL A 108 -1.08 17.71 -1.77
C VAL A 108 0.00 18.49 -2.51
N SER A 109 -0.23 19.76 -2.85
CA SER A 109 0.77 20.61 -3.52
C SER A 109 2.03 20.79 -2.68
N THR A 110 1.87 20.97 -1.37
CA THR A 110 2.99 21.07 -0.43
C THR A 110 3.76 19.75 -0.37
N PHE A 111 3.05 18.62 -0.26
CA PHE A 111 3.65 17.29 -0.32
C PHE A 111 4.44 17.09 -1.62
N GLN A 112 3.84 17.39 -2.76
CA GLN A 112 4.48 17.30 -4.07
C GLN A 112 5.79 18.10 -4.12
N GLY A 113 5.77 19.32 -3.59
CA GLY A 113 6.96 20.17 -3.53
C GLY A 113 8.09 19.59 -2.67
N ILE A 114 7.76 18.98 -1.52
CA ILE A 114 8.74 18.36 -0.63
C ILE A 114 9.39 17.14 -1.29
N PHE A 115 8.60 16.33 -2.00
CA PHE A 115 9.06 15.08 -2.61
C PHE A 115 9.43 15.18 -4.09
N GLY A 116 9.64 16.40 -4.61
CA GLY A 116 10.14 16.63 -5.96
C GLY A 116 9.16 16.28 -7.08
N LEU A 117 7.86 16.30 -6.80
CA LEU A 117 6.79 16.13 -7.78
C LEU A 117 6.31 17.51 -8.30
N PRO A 118 5.71 17.57 -9.50
CA PRO A 118 5.05 18.78 -9.96
C PRO A 118 3.94 19.22 -8.98
N LYS A 119 3.96 20.47 -8.54
CA LYS A 119 3.02 21.05 -7.58
C LYS A 119 1.65 21.32 -8.23
N THR A 120 0.93 20.31 -8.60
CA THR A 120 -0.38 20.40 -9.26
C THR A 120 -1.54 20.50 -8.28
N GLY A 121 -1.36 20.05 -7.03
CA GLY A 121 -2.43 19.88 -6.07
C GLY A 121 -3.45 18.81 -6.47
N VAL A 122 -3.11 17.94 -7.42
CA VAL A 122 -3.93 16.84 -7.91
C VAL A 122 -3.23 15.51 -7.57
N VAL A 123 -3.98 14.52 -7.14
CA VAL A 123 -3.45 13.18 -6.86
C VAL A 123 -3.65 12.33 -8.11
N ASP A 124 -2.64 12.30 -8.95
CA ASP A 124 -2.50 11.37 -10.06
C ASP A 124 -1.90 10.04 -9.59
N PHE A 125 -1.70 9.11 -10.51
CA PHE A 125 -1.09 7.80 -10.25
C PHE A 125 0.26 7.92 -9.51
N LYS A 126 1.13 8.81 -9.97
CA LYS A 126 2.46 8.99 -9.40
C LYS A 126 2.40 9.57 -7.98
N THR A 127 1.58 10.59 -7.78
CA THR A 127 1.36 11.23 -6.47
C THR A 127 0.72 10.26 -5.48
N TRP A 128 -0.25 9.44 -5.92
CA TRP A 128 -0.88 8.42 -5.08
C TRP A 128 0.14 7.45 -4.49
N TYR A 129 0.98 6.86 -5.34
CA TYR A 129 1.96 5.88 -4.86
C TYR A 129 3.09 6.51 -4.06
N GLU A 130 3.46 7.76 -4.35
CA GLU A 130 4.45 8.46 -3.53
C GLU A 130 3.91 8.78 -2.13
N ILE A 131 2.64 9.23 -2.00
CA ILE A 131 1.99 9.41 -0.71
C ILE A 131 1.95 8.07 0.05
N SER A 132 1.54 6.99 -0.60
CA SER A 132 1.49 5.65 0.00
C SER A 132 2.87 5.18 0.48
N ARG A 133 3.92 5.38 -0.32
CA ARG A 133 5.30 5.02 0.01
C ARG A 133 5.81 5.77 1.25
N VAL A 134 5.60 7.08 1.28
CA VAL A 134 6.03 7.94 2.40
C VAL A 134 5.22 7.61 3.65
N TYR A 135 3.91 7.37 3.52
CA TYR A 135 3.04 6.97 4.62
C TYR A 135 3.54 5.69 5.30
N VAL A 136 3.85 4.64 4.53
CA VAL A 136 4.42 3.40 5.05
C VAL A 136 5.74 3.64 5.78
N ALA A 137 6.60 4.49 5.22
CA ALA A 137 7.90 4.81 5.81
C ALA A 137 7.78 5.53 7.15
N VAL A 138 6.89 6.54 7.27
CA VAL A 138 6.75 7.33 8.52
C VAL A 138 5.95 6.61 9.60
N THR A 139 5.01 5.75 9.22
CA THR A 139 4.18 4.99 10.17
C THR A 139 4.80 3.66 10.58
N LYS A 140 5.86 3.21 9.89
CA LYS A 140 6.53 1.93 10.12
C LYS A 140 5.57 0.72 10.06
N ILE A 141 4.48 0.82 9.33
CA ILE A 141 3.47 -0.25 9.20
C ILE A 141 4.09 -1.55 8.64
N ALA A 142 5.12 -1.43 7.80
CA ALA A 142 5.85 -2.58 7.27
C ALA A 142 6.88 -3.18 8.25
N SER A 143 7.08 -2.59 9.43
CA SER A 143 7.94 -3.16 10.47
C SER A 143 7.18 -4.23 11.22
N LEU A 144 7.49 -5.49 10.98
CA LEU A 144 6.92 -6.63 11.67
C LEU A 144 7.41 -6.76 13.12
N ASN A 145 8.36 -5.93 13.55
CA ASN A 145 8.87 -5.96 14.91
C ASN A 145 9.21 -4.56 15.42
N PRO A 146 8.38 -3.98 16.32
CA PRO A 146 8.64 -2.65 16.90
C PRO A 146 9.82 -2.63 17.88
N ASN A 147 10.44 -3.78 18.20
CA ASN A 147 11.49 -3.95 19.20
C ASN A 147 12.85 -4.38 18.62
N ILE A 148 13.07 -4.22 17.32
CA ILE A 148 14.40 -4.41 16.72
C ILE A 148 14.88 -3.09 16.12
#